data_64ee96f87cac5ddc9d41161679190734
#
_entry.id   64ee96f87cac5ddc9d41161679190734
#
_cell.length_a   1.000
_cell.length_b   1.000
_cell.length_c   1.000
_cell.angle_alpha   90.00
_cell.angle_beta   90.00
_cell.angle_gamma   90.00
#
_symmetry.space_group_name_H-M   'P 1'
#
loop_
_entity.id
_entity.type
_entity.pdbx_description
1 polymer ?
#
loop_
_entity_poly.entity_id
_entity_poly.type
_entity_poly.pdbx_seq_one_letter_code
_entity_poly.pdbx_strand_id
1 'polypeptide(L)'
;GRILSAELMERYSRQINYFSEFLGSERDGIAAQKKLIDSHVAIFGCGAIGGDIALQLVMAGVGHITLFDYDKTAISDIARHMFYREEYLGIYKVEALRRELMRINPELTIATITECMQPQTDITSLINGADFIVNTLDEPYIGYTASKISRTCMKYRKPHYIAGGFDAHLASTGELIIPYITPCVECYASHFKQALKDWKPKKHPVIKRYDEIGGLSSMSLFSSSYACIEIIKYLVSLVPIESSYKVRGEFLFHDMSLTYLKVKKNPNCPICGGNAFNET
;
A
#
# COMPACT_ATOMS: atom_id res chain seq x y z
N GLY A 1 -31.74 2.50 14.23
CA GLY A 1 -31.24 3.65 13.50
C GLY A 1 -30.45 3.17 12.28
N ARG A 2 -30.50 3.92 11.20
CA ARG A 2 -29.70 3.61 10.00
C ARG A 2 -28.22 3.70 10.36
N ILE A 3 -27.42 2.69 9.99
CA ILE A 3 -25.97 2.67 10.21
C ILE A 3 -25.27 3.76 9.37
N LEU A 4 -25.77 4.04 8.17
CA LEU A 4 -25.29 5.07 7.26
C LEU A 4 -26.42 6.06 6.93
N SER A 5 -26.05 7.33 6.67
CA SER A 5 -26.98 8.33 6.16
C SER A 5 -27.51 7.98 4.76
N ALA A 6 -28.61 8.58 4.37
CA ALA A 6 -29.14 8.38 3.01
C ALA A 6 -28.16 8.82 1.92
N GLU A 7 -27.41 9.91 2.17
CA GLU A 7 -26.38 10.39 1.24
C GLU A 7 -25.23 9.38 1.09
N LEU A 8 -24.74 8.81 2.19
CA LEU A 8 -23.68 7.80 2.14
C LEU A 8 -24.17 6.50 1.51
N MET A 9 -25.43 6.10 1.75
CA MET A 9 -26.04 4.95 1.09
C MET A 9 -26.10 5.13 -0.43
N GLU A 10 -26.44 6.31 -0.90
CA GLU A 10 -26.46 6.64 -2.33
C GLU A 10 -25.03 6.70 -2.90
N ARG A 11 -24.14 7.43 -2.24
CA ARG A 11 -22.74 7.58 -2.68
C ARG A 11 -22.04 6.25 -2.90
N TYR A 12 -22.21 5.32 -1.98
CA TYR A 12 -21.54 4.01 -2.01
C TYR A 12 -22.46 2.86 -2.45
N SER A 13 -23.60 3.16 -3.07
CA SER A 13 -24.63 2.16 -3.40
C SER A 13 -24.10 0.97 -4.19
N ARG A 14 -23.27 1.22 -5.20
CA ARG A 14 -22.71 0.15 -6.04
C ARG A 14 -21.72 -0.72 -5.26
N GLN A 15 -20.94 -0.12 -4.42
CA GLN A 15 -19.97 -0.86 -3.58
C GLN A 15 -20.67 -1.64 -2.47
N ILE A 16 -21.70 -1.05 -1.85
CA ILE A 16 -22.56 -1.75 -0.89
C ILE A 16 -23.22 -2.96 -1.55
N ASN A 17 -23.75 -2.82 -2.75
CA ASN A 17 -24.33 -3.94 -3.49
C ASN A 17 -23.30 -5.05 -3.75
N TYR A 18 -22.10 -4.68 -4.17
CA TYR A 18 -21.00 -5.64 -4.37
C TYR A 18 -20.68 -6.40 -3.08
N PHE A 19 -20.53 -5.70 -1.96
CA PHE A 19 -20.29 -6.34 -0.67
C PHE A 19 -21.48 -7.20 -0.22
N SER A 20 -22.71 -6.74 -0.46
CA SER A 20 -23.93 -7.49 -0.13
C SER A 20 -24.05 -8.79 -0.89
N GLU A 21 -23.74 -8.76 -2.18
CA GLU A 21 -23.72 -9.98 -3.02
C GLU A 21 -22.67 -10.96 -2.52
N PHE A 22 -21.50 -10.48 -2.16
CA PHE A 22 -20.40 -11.30 -1.68
C PHE A 22 -20.67 -11.88 -0.28
N LEU A 23 -21.21 -11.07 0.65
CA LEU A 23 -21.45 -11.44 2.04
C LEU A 23 -22.82 -12.09 2.29
N GLY A 24 -23.73 -12.03 1.33
CA GLY A 24 -25.03 -12.69 1.37
C GLY A 24 -26.17 -11.88 1.98
N SER A 25 -25.96 -10.62 2.40
CA SER A 25 -27.03 -9.74 2.89
C SER A 25 -26.68 -8.24 2.71
N GLU A 26 -27.72 -7.43 2.50
CA GLU A 26 -27.57 -5.97 2.44
C GLU A 26 -27.07 -5.40 3.77
N ARG A 27 -27.51 -5.96 4.89
CA ARG A 27 -27.06 -5.58 6.22
C ARG A 27 -25.54 -5.73 6.36
N ASP A 28 -24.99 -6.83 5.91
CA ASP A 28 -23.55 -7.09 5.97
C ASP A 28 -22.78 -6.24 4.98
N GLY A 29 -23.36 -5.96 3.81
CA GLY A 29 -22.80 -5.02 2.84
C GLY A 29 -22.68 -3.59 3.39
N ILE A 30 -23.71 -3.11 4.06
CA ILE A 30 -23.71 -1.79 4.73
C ILE A 30 -22.68 -1.78 5.86
N ALA A 31 -22.60 -2.83 6.66
CA ALA A 31 -21.61 -2.95 7.74
C ALA A 31 -20.18 -2.96 7.19
N ALA A 32 -19.92 -3.62 6.08
CA ALA A 32 -18.62 -3.61 5.40
C ALA A 32 -18.25 -2.19 4.93
N GLN A 33 -19.17 -1.47 4.31
CA GLN A 33 -18.95 -0.07 3.91
C GLN A 33 -18.66 0.82 5.12
N LYS A 34 -19.37 0.63 6.22
CA LYS A 34 -19.13 1.37 7.46
C LYS A 34 -17.74 1.12 8.02
N LYS A 35 -17.24 -0.12 7.94
CA LYS A 35 -15.86 -0.44 8.36
C LYS A 35 -14.83 0.35 7.54
N LEU A 36 -15.03 0.52 6.23
CA LEU A 36 -14.14 1.37 5.42
C LEU A 36 -14.19 2.82 5.86
N ILE A 37 -15.38 3.37 6.06
CA ILE A 37 -15.56 4.76 6.49
C ILE A 37 -14.86 5.01 7.83
N ASP A 38 -14.90 4.05 8.74
CA ASP A 38 -14.29 4.15 10.06
C ASP A 38 -12.78 3.80 10.06
N SER A 39 -12.24 3.32 8.96
CA SER A 39 -10.85 2.87 8.89
C SER A 39 -9.88 4.04 8.74
N HIS A 40 -8.74 3.92 9.41
CA HIS A 40 -7.59 4.80 9.29
C HIS A 40 -6.42 4.07 8.62
N VAL A 41 -5.97 4.57 7.48
CA VAL A 41 -4.82 4.03 6.74
C VAL A 41 -3.70 5.05 6.72
N ALA A 42 -2.52 4.65 7.18
CA ALA A 42 -1.30 5.44 7.07
C ALA A 42 -0.49 4.99 5.85
N ILE A 43 -0.16 5.95 4.98
CA ILE A 43 0.54 5.71 3.72
C ILE A 43 1.89 6.42 3.76
N PHE A 44 2.94 5.63 3.72
CA PHE A 44 4.31 6.10 3.60
C PHE A 44 4.72 6.10 2.14
N GLY A 45 4.95 7.27 1.59
CA GLY A 45 5.25 7.53 0.19
C GLY A 45 4.04 7.98 -0.62
N CYS A 46 4.18 9.12 -1.31
CA CYS A 46 3.15 9.73 -2.14
C CYS A 46 3.56 9.79 -3.61
N GLY A 47 4.33 8.81 -4.05
CA GLY A 47 4.68 8.61 -5.46
C GLY A 47 3.53 7.99 -6.26
N ALA A 48 3.85 7.45 -7.42
CA ALA A 48 2.86 6.86 -8.34
C ALA A 48 2.00 5.78 -7.66
N ILE A 49 2.63 4.87 -6.93
CA ILE A 49 1.90 3.77 -6.27
C ILE A 49 1.19 4.27 -5.02
N GLY A 50 1.88 4.95 -4.11
CA GLY A 50 1.30 5.41 -2.85
C GLY A 50 0.17 6.41 -3.03
N GLY A 51 0.33 7.34 -3.96
CA GLY A 51 -0.72 8.32 -4.29
C GLY A 51 -1.95 7.69 -4.92
N ASP A 52 -1.78 6.75 -5.84
CA ASP A 52 -2.89 6.02 -6.46
C ASP A 52 -3.62 5.14 -5.44
N ILE A 53 -2.90 4.51 -4.52
CA ILE A 53 -3.51 3.76 -3.41
C ILE A 53 -4.37 4.70 -2.55
N ALA A 54 -3.84 5.86 -2.17
CA ALA A 54 -4.58 6.85 -1.39
C ALA A 54 -5.88 7.27 -2.07
N LEU A 55 -5.81 7.61 -3.37
CA LEU A 55 -6.97 7.99 -4.17
C LEU A 55 -8.03 6.89 -4.21
N GLN A 56 -7.63 5.66 -4.52
CA GLN A 56 -8.56 4.54 -4.63
C GLN A 56 -9.19 4.17 -3.28
N LEU A 57 -8.44 4.22 -2.18
CA LEU A 57 -8.98 3.96 -0.85
C LEU A 57 -9.99 5.03 -0.43
N VAL A 58 -9.73 6.30 -0.71
CA VAL A 58 -10.66 7.40 -0.41
C VAL A 58 -11.91 7.30 -1.29
N MET A 59 -11.76 6.98 -2.58
CA MET A 59 -12.89 6.69 -3.47
C MET A 59 -13.76 5.54 -2.94
N ALA A 60 -13.15 4.53 -2.35
CA ALA A 60 -13.85 3.39 -1.74
C ALA A 60 -14.51 3.73 -0.39
N GLY A 61 -14.19 4.88 0.21
CA GLY A 61 -14.83 5.37 1.42
C GLY A 61 -13.97 5.34 2.67
N VAL A 62 -12.67 4.99 2.59
CA VAL A 62 -11.77 5.11 3.74
C VAL A 62 -11.80 6.55 4.26
N GLY A 63 -12.19 6.72 5.52
CA GLY A 63 -12.53 8.02 6.08
C GLY A 63 -11.39 8.74 6.79
N HIS A 64 -10.26 8.08 7.01
CA HIS A 64 -9.11 8.69 7.67
C HIS A 64 -7.81 8.23 6.98
N ILE A 65 -7.01 9.19 6.53
CA ILE A 65 -5.73 8.98 5.84
C ILE A 65 -4.64 9.78 6.54
N THR A 66 -3.48 9.17 6.73
CA THR A 66 -2.23 9.85 7.09
C THR A 66 -1.24 9.66 5.95
N LEU A 67 -0.65 10.76 5.48
CA LEU A 67 0.33 10.77 4.39
C LEU A 67 1.70 11.16 4.92
N PHE A 68 2.72 10.39 4.57
CA PHE A 68 4.10 10.64 4.94
C PHE A 68 4.97 10.68 3.68
N ASP A 69 5.51 11.85 3.36
CA ASP A 69 6.47 12.06 2.26
C ASP A 69 7.12 13.44 2.41
N TYR A 70 8.41 13.56 2.10
CA TYR A 70 9.10 14.83 2.20
C TYR A 70 9.34 15.51 0.84
N ASP A 71 9.04 14.84 -0.26
CA ASP A 71 9.26 15.35 -1.61
C ASP A 71 8.30 16.47 -1.97
N LYS A 72 8.77 17.33 -2.86
CA LYS A 72 7.95 18.34 -3.54
C LYS A 72 7.61 17.88 -4.95
N THR A 73 6.45 18.32 -5.43
CA THR A 73 5.98 18.02 -6.78
C THR A 73 6.90 18.65 -7.82
N ALA A 74 7.39 17.83 -8.75
CA ALA A 74 8.26 18.22 -9.85
C ALA A 74 7.55 18.02 -11.20
N ILE A 75 8.09 18.64 -12.27
CA ILE A 75 7.50 18.54 -13.61
C ILE A 75 7.41 17.08 -14.10
N SER A 76 8.38 16.25 -13.73
CA SER A 76 8.38 14.82 -14.08
C SER A 76 7.27 14.02 -13.41
N ASP A 77 6.65 14.55 -12.35
CA ASP A 77 5.53 13.89 -11.67
C ASP A 77 4.23 14.02 -12.46
N ILE A 78 4.05 15.09 -13.22
CA ILE A 78 2.80 15.39 -13.93
C ILE A 78 2.48 14.30 -14.97
N ALA A 79 3.47 13.83 -15.70
CA ALA A 79 3.27 12.80 -16.71
C ALA A 79 3.09 11.38 -16.17
N ARG A 80 3.41 11.15 -14.88
CA ARG A 80 3.42 9.83 -14.25
C ARG A 80 2.28 9.61 -13.24
N HIS A 81 1.59 10.69 -12.87
CA HIS A 81 0.57 10.68 -11.81
C HIS A 81 -0.71 11.37 -12.28
N MET A 82 -1.85 10.76 -12.04
CA MET A 82 -3.16 11.33 -12.40
C MET A 82 -3.58 12.48 -11.50
N PHE A 83 -2.92 12.68 -10.38
CA PHE A 83 -3.32 13.60 -9.31
C PHE A 83 -2.34 14.75 -9.09
N TYR A 84 -1.13 14.76 -9.71
CA TYR A 84 -0.22 15.90 -9.67
C TYR A 84 -0.43 16.77 -10.90
N ARG A 85 -0.72 18.05 -10.66
CA ARG A 85 -1.06 19.05 -11.67
C ARG A 85 0.02 20.13 -11.72
N GLU A 86 0.09 20.87 -12.82
CA GLU A 86 1.05 21.98 -12.97
C GLU A 86 0.91 23.01 -11.84
N GLU A 87 -0.32 23.26 -11.36
CA GLU A 87 -0.58 24.17 -10.23
C GLU A 87 0.07 23.73 -8.92
N TYR A 88 0.51 22.46 -8.80
CA TYR A 88 1.16 21.91 -7.62
C TYR A 88 2.69 21.92 -7.68
N LEU A 89 3.29 22.41 -8.75
CA LEU A 89 4.74 22.47 -8.88
C LEU A 89 5.37 23.21 -7.70
N GLY A 90 6.35 22.56 -7.04
CA GLY A 90 7.05 23.11 -5.88
C GLY A 90 6.31 22.97 -4.55
N ILE A 91 5.07 22.48 -4.54
CA ILE A 91 4.31 22.17 -3.32
C ILE A 91 4.68 20.76 -2.85
N TYR A 92 4.71 20.53 -1.55
CA TYR A 92 4.90 19.18 -1.00
C TYR A 92 3.89 18.21 -1.56
N LYS A 93 4.33 17.01 -1.95
CA LYS A 93 3.45 15.96 -2.49
C LYS A 93 2.30 15.62 -1.55
N VAL A 94 2.56 15.54 -0.25
CA VAL A 94 1.51 15.30 0.75
C VAL A 94 0.42 16.37 0.73
N GLU A 95 0.78 17.63 0.52
CA GLU A 95 -0.18 18.74 0.47
C GLU A 95 -0.97 18.74 -0.85
N ALA A 96 -0.31 18.51 -1.97
CA ALA A 96 -0.96 18.39 -3.28
C ALA A 96 -1.95 17.21 -3.28
N LEU A 97 -1.52 16.07 -2.78
CA LEU A 97 -2.37 14.88 -2.69
C LEU A 97 -3.54 15.10 -1.72
N ARG A 98 -3.32 15.74 -0.58
CA ARG A 98 -4.39 16.12 0.34
C ARG A 98 -5.51 16.89 -0.36
N ARG A 99 -5.16 17.88 -1.17
CA ARG A 99 -6.13 18.69 -1.92
C ARG A 99 -6.96 17.81 -2.88
N GLU A 100 -6.32 16.89 -3.58
CA GLU A 100 -7.02 15.98 -4.49
C GLU A 100 -7.93 14.99 -3.73
N LEU A 101 -7.47 14.46 -2.60
CA LEU A 101 -8.28 13.57 -1.75
C LEU A 101 -9.51 14.29 -1.18
N MET A 102 -9.36 15.54 -0.75
CA MET A 102 -10.46 16.37 -0.24
C MET A 102 -11.50 16.70 -1.32
N ARG A 103 -11.13 16.72 -2.59
CA ARG A 103 -12.08 16.84 -3.70
C ARG A 103 -12.98 15.61 -3.84
N ILE A 104 -12.40 14.42 -3.59
CA ILE A 104 -13.17 13.16 -3.66
C ILE A 104 -14.10 13.05 -2.44
N ASN A 105 -13.59 13.37 -1.25
CA ASN A 105 -14.35 13.32 -0.02
C ASN A 105 -14.04 14.53 0.87
N PRO A 106 -14.90 15.56 0.87
CA PRO A 106 -14.70 16.75 1.71
C PRO A 106 -14.72 16.47 3.22
N GLU A 107 -15.34 15.37 3.64
CA GLU A 107 -15.42 14.94 5.05
C GLU A 107 -14.22 14.10 5.51
N LEU A 108 -13.23 13.90 4.63
CA LEU A 108 -12.05 13.09 4.93
C LEU A 108 -11.25 13.70 6.08
N THR A 109 -10.93 12.89 7.08
CA THR A 109 -9.92 13.23 8.09
C THR A 109 -8.54 12.90 7.53
N ILE A 110 -7.68 13.90 7.41
CA ILE A 110 -6.38 13.72 6.79
C ILE A 110 -5.28 14.45 7.57
N ALA A 111 -4.18 13.75 7.81
CA ALA A 111 -2.94 14.30 8.36
C ALA A 111 -1.80 14.15 7.35
N THR A 112 -0.92 15.13 7.31
CA THR A 112 0.23 15.14 6.41
C THR A 112 1.52 15.36 7.21
N ILE A 113 2.58 14.60 6.85
CA ILE A 113 3.88 14.65 7.50
C ILE A 113 4.93 14.81 6.40
N THR A 114 5.72 15.88 6.49
CA THR A 114 6.74 16.26 5.51
C THR A 114 8.15 15.93 6.00
N GLU A 115 8.32 14.78 6.63
CA GLU A 115 9.60 14.33 7.15
C GLU A 115 10.26 13.33 6.19
N CYS A 116 11.60 13.36 6.16
CA CYS A 116 12.39 12.31 5.52
C CYS A 116 12.59 11.17 6.52
N MET A 117 12.38 9.93 6.07
CA MET A 117 12.62 8.76 6.89
C MET A 117 14.11 8.61 7.20
N GLN A 118 14.45 8.72 8.47
CA GLN A 118 15.81 8.54 8.99
C GLN A 118 15.84 7.38 9.98
N PRO A 119 17.01 6.83 10.32
CA PRO A 119 17.12 5.78 11.34
C PRO A 119 16.49 6.16 12.67
N GLN A 120 16.61 7.42 13.09
CA GLN A 120 16.10 7.96 14.35
C GLN A 120 14.64 8.45 14.27
N THR A 121 14.02 8.49 13.09
CA THR A 121 12.62 8.93 12.96
C THR A 121 11.71 8.01 13.74
N ASP A 122 10.99 8.55 14.72
CA ASP A 122 10.02 7.80 15.49
C ASP A 122 8.68 7.74 14.75
N ILE A 123 8.33 6.54 14.29
CA ILE A 123 7.07 6.27 13.60
C ILE A 123 6.06 5.53 14.46
N THR A 124 6.35 5.33 15.74
CA THR A 124 5.53 4.52 16.65
C THR A 124 4.10 5.02 16.74
N SER A 125 3.90 6.31 16.95
CA SER A 125 2.54 6.90 17.07
C SER A 125 1.76 6.81 15.76
N LEU A 126 2.43 6.98 14.62
CA LEU A 126 1.82 6.87 13.28
C LEU A 126 1.33 5.44 13.03
N ILE A 127 2.17 4.46 13.32
CA ILE A 127 1.85 3.04 13.16
C ILE A 127 0.73 2.64 14.13
N ASN A 128 0.87 2.99 15.39
CA ASN A 128 -0.10 2.59 16.42
C ASN A 128 -1.46 3.27 16.25
N GLY A 129 -1.49 4.47 15.70
CA GLY A 129 -2.71 5.23 15.45
C GLY A 129 -3.52 4.79 14.23
N ALA A 130 -2.97 3.96 13.36
CA ALA A 130 -3.64 3.50 12.15
C ALA A 130 -4.15 2.06 12.28
N ASP A 131 -5.16 1.71 11.49
CA ASP A 131 -5.68 0.34 11.39
C ASP A 131 -4.89 -0.49 10.37
N PHE A 132 -4.35 0.16 9.37
CA PHE A 132 -3.59 -0.46 8.31
C PHE A 132 -2.47 0.48 7.83
N ILE A 133 -1.32 -0.08 7.48
CA ILE A 133 -0.16 0.68 7.04
C ILE A 133 0.25 0.25 5.63
N VAL A 134 0.52 1.24 4.77
CA VAL A 134 1.03 1.03 3.42
C VAL A 134 2.42 1.65 3.31
N ASN A 135 3.40 0.85 2.90
CA ASN A 135 4.73 1.34 2.61
C ASN A 135 5.02 1.34 1.11
N THR A 136 5.28 2.51 0.57
CA THR A 136 5.73 2.71 -0.81
C THR A 136 7.03 3.51 -0.90
N LEU A 137 7.68 3.77 0.25
CA LEU A 137 8.95 4.49 0.29
C LEU A 137 10.09 3.62 -0.23
N ASP A 138 10.98 4.23 -1.00
CA ASP A 138 12.22 3.65 -1.51
C ASP A 138 13.48 4.33 -0.96
N GLU A 139 13.34 5.44 -0.25
CA GLU A 139 14.44 6.21 0.35
C GLU A 139 14.81 5.70 1.77
N PRO A 140 16.10 5.61 2.11
CA PRO A 140 17.27 5.70 1.24
C PRO A 140 17.41 4.52 0.28
N TYR A 141 16.73 3.43 0.54
CA TYR A 141 16.53 2.28 -0.34
C TYR A 141 15.37 1.43 0.20
N ILE A 142 14.67 0.76 -0.70
CA ILE A 142 13.44 0.00 -0.40
C ILE A 142 13.61 -0.99 0.76
N GLY A 143 14.70 -1.75 0.78
CA GLY A 143 14.95 -2.75 1.83
C GLY A 143 15.02 -2.16 3.23
N TYR A 144 15.61 -0.98 3.37
CA TYR A 144 15.74 -0.31 4.66
C TYR A 144 14.38 0.19 5.19
N THR A 145 13.65 0.95 4.39
CA THR A 145 12.35 1.49 4.79
C THR A 145 11.33 0.40 5.03
N ALA A 146 11.29 -0.61 4.18
CA ALA A 146 10.43 -1.77 4.35
C ALA A 146 10.70 -2.49 5.68
N SER A 147 11.97 -2.74 6.00
CA SER A 147 12.36 -3.40 7.24
C SER A 147 11.99 -2.57 8.47
N LYS A 148 12.30 -1.27 8.47
CA LYS A 148 11.99 -0.37 9.59
C LYS A 148 10.49 -0.29 9.88
N ILE A 149 9.68 -0.03 8.85
CA ILE A 149 8.23 0.10 8.98
C ILE A 149 7.62 -1.24 9.39
N SER A 150 8.02 -2.33 8.72
CA SER A 150 7.46 -3.64 8.99
C SER A 150 7.80 -4.16 10.40
N ARG A 151 9.01 -3.96 10.90
CA ARG A 151 9.36 -4.31 12.27
C ARG A 151 8.51 -3.59 13.29
N THR A 152 8.26 -2.30 13.09
CA THR A 152 7.36 -1.52 13.95
C THR A 152 5.93 -2.04 13.86
N CYS A 153 5.43 -2.33 12.65
CA CYS A 153 4.12 -2.95 12.45
C CYS A 153 3.99 -4.30 13.15
N MET A 154 5.00 -5.15 13.06
CA MET A 154 5.02 -6.44 13.75
C MET A 154 4.95 -6.29 15.27
N LYS A 155 5.73 -5.36 15.83
CA LYS A 155 5.72 -5.06 17.27
C LYS A 155 4.33 -4.67 17.77
N TYR A 156 3.59 -3.86 17.01
CA TYR A 156 2.25 -3.39 17.37
C TYR A 156 1.13 -4.21 16.73
N ARG A 157 1.45 -5.34 16.12
CA ARG A 157 0.50 -6.26 15.47
C ARG A 157 -0.39 -5.56 14.43
N LYS A 158 0.20 -4.64 13.65
CA LYS A 158 -0.52 -3.93 12.60
C LYS A 158 -0.37 -4.62 11.26
N PRO A 159 -1.48 -4.91 10.58
CA PRO A 159 -1.45 -5.39 9.20
C PRO A 159 -0.88 -4.29 8.31
N HIS A 160 -0.12 -4.69 7.31
CA HIS A 160 0.51 -3.73 6.43
C HIS A 160 0.74 -4.31 5.04
N TYR A 161 0.95 -3.43 4.09
CA TYR A 161 1.22 -3.75 2.71
C TYR A 161 2.55 -3.10 2.29
N ILE A 162 3.48 -3.91 1.81
CA ILE A 162 4.70 -3.44 1.18
C ILE A 162 4.43 -3.40 -0.31
N ALA A 163 4.36 -2.21 -0.88
CA ALA A 163 4.09 -2.06 -2.30
C ALA A 163 5.19 -2.66 -3.16
N GLY A 164 4.79 -3.30 -4.23
CA GLY A 164 5.72 -3.75 -5.25
C GLY A 164 6.26 -2.57 -6.06
N GLY A 165 7.48 -2.72 -6.53
CA GLY A 165 8.04 -1.85 -7.54
C GLY A 165 7.67 -2.34 -8.93
N PHE A 166 8.10 -1.60 -9.90
CA PHE A 166 8.13 -2.07 -11.29
C PHE A 166 9.49 -1.74 -11.89
N ASP A 167 9.95 -2.63 -12.76
CA ASP A 167 11.15 -2.44 -13.54
C ASP A 167 10.76 -2.61 -14.99
N ALA A 168 10.93 -1.58 -15.78
CA ALA A 168 10.63 -1.44 -17.21
C ALA A 168 9.48 -2.30 -17.76
N HIS A 169 9.49 -3.60 -17.51
CA HIS A 169 8.60 -4.59 -18.12
C HIS A 169 7.90 -5.52 -17.12
N LEU A 170 8.08 -5.27 -15.81
CA LEU A 170 7.51 -6.10 -14.77
C LEU A 170 6.90 -5.22 -13.68
N ALA A 171 5.63 -5.44 -13.39
CA ALA A 171 4.97 -4.83 -12.25
C ALA A 171 4.77 -5.87 -11.15
N SER A 172 5.40 -5.64 -9.99
CA SER A 172 5.18 -6.44 -8.80
C SER A 172 3.93 -5.96 -8.07
N THR A 173 3.12 -6.90 -7.59
CA THR A 173 1.91 -6.58 -6.82
C THR A 173 2.19 -6.22 -5.36
N GLY A 174 3.40 -6.45 -4.86
CA GLY A 174 3.74 -6.24 -3.46
C GLY A 174 3.28 -7.37 -2.54
N GLU A 175 3.40 -7.16 -1.24
CA GLU A 175 3.10 -8.15 -0.20
C GLU A 175 2.14 -7.61 0.85
N LEU A 176 1.02 -8.32 1.06
CA LEU A 176 0.17 -8.15 2.23
C LEU A 176 0.77 -8.93 3.40
N ILE A 177 1.05 -8.24 4.49
CA ILE A 177 1.60 -8.84 5.70
C ILE A 177 0.58 -8.74 6.83
N ILE A 178 0.09 -9.88 7.28
CA ILE A 178 -0.75 -10.01 8.47
C ILE A 178 0.14 -10.60 9.56
N PRO A 179 0.44 -9.84 10.63
CA PRO A 179 1.42 -10.24 11.63
C PRO A 179 1.17 -11.64 12.17
N TYR A 180 2.22 -12.47 12.14
CA TYR A 180 2.26 -13.85 12.60
C TYR A 180 1.40 -14.87 11.83
N ILE A 181 0.68 -14.43 10.78
CA ILE A 181 -0.12 -15.32 9.91
C ILE A 181 0.58 -15.52 8.58
N THR A 182 0.98 -14.43 7.91
CA THR A 182 1.71 -14.47 6.65
C THR A 182 3.23 -14.46 6.88
N PRO A 183 4.04 -14.72 5.85
CA PRO A 183 5.45 -14.32 5.89
C PRO A 183 5.59 -12.83 6.21
N CYS A 184 6.60 -12.45 6.97
CA CYS A 184 6.95 -11.05 7.22
C CYS A 184 8.01 -10.55 6.23
N VAL A 185 8.37 -9.27 6.32
CA VAL A 185 9.37 -8.67 5.42
C VAL A 185 10.72 -9.41 5.44
N GLU A 186 11.13 -9.94 6.58
CA GLU A 186 12.40 -10.68 6.69
C GLU A 186 12.31 -12.05 6.00
N CYS A 187 11.15 -12.70 6.02
CA CYS A 187 10.92 -13.92 5.27
C CYS A 187 11.01 -13.67 3.76
N TYR A 188 10.40 -12.60 3.28
CA TYR A 188 10.49 -12.19 1.87
C TYR A 188 11.91 -11.81 1.49
N ALA A 189 12.59 -11.02 2.32
CA ALA A 189 13.97 -10.59 2.08
C ALA A 189 14.93 -11.79 1.97
N SER A 190 14.80 -12.76 2.86
CA SER A 190 15.59 -13.99 2.83
C SER A 190 15.35 -14.81 1.56
N HIS A 191 14.07 -14.93 1.16
CA HIS A 191 13.69 -15.63 -0.08
C HIS A 191 14.32 -14.96 -1.31
N PHE A 192 14.19 -13.64 -1.44
CA PHE A 192 14.71 -12.91 -2.59
C PHE A 192 16.23 -12.88 -2.61
N LYS A 193 16.88 -12.76 -1.46
CA LYS A 193 18.34 -12.85 -1.37
C LYS A 193 18.85 -14.19 -1.91
N GLN A 194 18.15 -15.28 -1.60
CA GLN A 194 18.51 -16.60 -2.10
C GLN A 194 18.21 -16.74 -3.59
N ALA A 195 17.03 -16.29 -4.04
CA ALA A 195 16.62 -16.37 -5.45
C ALA A 195 17.49 -15.52 -6.38
N LEU A 196 18.01 -14.39 -5.89
CA LEU A 196 18.83 -13.45 -6.66
C LEU A 196 20.34 -13.65 -6.46
N LYS A 197 20.76 -14.73 -5.81
CA LYS A 197 22.17 -15.01 -5.47
C LYS A 197 23.11 -14.91 -6.68
N ASP A 198 22.68 -15.41 -7.83
CA ASP A 198 23.46 -15.44 -9.06
C ASP A 198 23.04 -14.38 -10.08
N TRP A 199 22.09 -13.51 -9.70
CA TRP A 199 21.61 -12.45 -10.58
C TRP A 199 22.64 -11.33 -10.73
N LYS A 200 22.83 -10.88 -11.96
CA LYS A 200 23.66 -9.71 -12.28
C LYS A 200 22.83 -8.65 -12.98
N PRO A 201 22.95 -7.38 -12.57
CA PRO A 201 22.23 -6.29 -13.21
C PRO A 201 22.66 -6.16 -14.70
N LYS A 202 21.67 -5.98 -15.56
CA LYS A 202 21.92 -5.66 -16.97
C LYS A 202 22.36 -4.20 -17.07
N LYS A 203 23.26 -3.92 -18.01
CA LYS A 203 23.71 -2.56 -18.30
C LYS A 203 22.51 -1.74 -18.79
N HIS A 204 22.26 -0.61 -18.15
CA HIS A 204 21.18 0.29 -18.56
C HIS A 204 21.55 1.00 -19.86
N PRO A 205 20.64 1.05 -20.87
CA PRO A 205 20.92 1.67 -22.17
C PRO A 205 20.98 3.20 -22.13
N VAL A 206 20.38 3.84 -21.10
CA VAL A 206 20.35 5.30 -20.96
C VAL A 206 21.59 5.78 -20.23
N ILE A 207 22.33 6.71 -20.84
CA ILE A 207 23.63 7.16 -20.34
C ILE A 207 23.48 8.30 -19.31
N LYS A 208 22.57 9.27 -19.56
CA LYS A 208 22.44 10.46 -18.73
C LYS A 208 21.53 10.31 -17.49
N ARG A 209 20.64 9.37 -17.49
CA ARG A 209 19.65 9.13 -16.44
C ARG A 209 19.61 7.65 -16.05
N TYR A 210 20.79 7.05 -15.95
CA TYR A 210 20.89 5.63 -15.65
C TYR A 210 20.38 5.26 -14.25
N ASP A 211 20.30 6.23 -13.33
CA ASP A 211 19.76 6.05 -11.99
C ASP A 211 18.22 6.08 -11.94
N GLU A 212 17.58 6.58 -12.99
CA GLU A 212 16.13 6.63 -13.06
C GLU A 212 15.58 5.29 -13.58
N ILE A 213 14.73 4.66 -12.79
CA ILE A 213 14.02 3.45 -13.22
C ILE A 213 12.98 3.84 -14.26
N GLY A 214 13.00 3.18 -15.41
CA GLY A 214 11.96 3.35 -16.42
C GLY A 214 10.61 2.87 -15.90
N GLY A 215 9.53 3.57 -16.25
CA GLY A 215 8.21 3.22 -15.79
C GLY A 215 7.10 3.70 -16.71
N LEU A 216 6.01 2.97 -16.68
CA LEU A 216 4.77 3.30 -17.38
C LEU A 216 3.67 3.50 -16.32
N SER A 217 2.94 4.62 -16.36
CA SER A 217 1.89 4.93 -15.37
C SER A 217 0.81 3.85 -15.28
N SER A 218 0.47 3.22 -16.39
CA SER A 218 -0.48 2.09 -16.41
C SER A 218 0.01 0.89 -15.59
N MET A 219 1.31 0.63 -15.54
CA MET A 219 1.89 -0.44 -14.71
C MET A 219 1.82 -0.07 -13.22
N SER A 220 2.06 1.19 -12.86
CA SER A 220 1.90 1.69 -11.50
C SER A 220 0.44 1.59 -11.04
N LEU A 221 -0.51 1.97 -11.89
CA LEU A 221 -1.94 1.87 -11.61
C LEU A 221 -2.39 0.41 -11.43
N PHE A 222 -1.87 -0.50 -12.22
CA PHE A 222 -2.11 -1.93 -12.03
C PHE A 222 -1.68 -2.38 -10.62
N SER A 223 -0.44 -2.09 -10.23
CA SER A 223 0.07 -2.45 -8.90
C SER A 223 -0.72 -1.79 -7.78
N SER A 224 -1.07 -0.53 -7.92
CA SER A 224 -1.88 0.20 -6.94
C SER A 224 -3.29 -0.36 -6.81
N SER A 225 -3.93 -0.69 -7.92
CA SER A 225 -5.29 -1.26 -7.93
C SER A 225 -5.29 -2.66 -7.31
N TYR A 226 -4.30 -3.47 -7.60
CA TYR A 226 -4.14 -4.78 -6.97
C TYR A 226 -3.98 -4.63 -5.45
N ALA A 227 -3.11 -3.73 -5.00
CA ALA A 227 -2.92 -3.44 -3.58
C ALA A 227 -4.22 -3.00 -2.90
N CYS A 228 -4.98 -2.10 -3.51
CA CYS A 228 -6.25 -1.62 -2.97
C CYS A 228 -7.28 -2.74 -2.81
N ILE A 229 -7.37 -3.65 -3.76
CA ILE A 229 -8.25 -4.82 -3.65
C ILE A 229 -7.87 -5.67 -2.43
N GLU A 230 -6.59 -5.97 -2.25
CA GLU A 230 -6.11 -6.74 -1.10
C GLU A 230 -6.37 -6.01 0.23
N ILE A 231 -6.13 -4.71 0.29
CA ILE A 231 -6.35 -3.88 1.48
C ILE A 231 -7.84 -3.83 1.84
N ILE A 232 -8.71 -3.58 0.87
CA ILE A 232 -10.17 -3.51 1.09
C ILE A 232 -10.69 -4.87 1.55
N LYS A 233 -10.31 -5.96 0.90
CA LYS A 233 -10.69 -7.32 1.33
C LYS A 233 -10.34 -7.57 2.79
N TYR A 234 -9.14 -7.16 3.21
CA TYR A 234 -8.71 -7.29 4.59
C TYR A 234 -9.54 -6.41 5.53
N LEU A 235 -9.66 -5.11 5.24
CA LEU A 235 -10.34 -4.14 6.11
C LEU A 235 -11.81 -4.50 6.36
N VAL A 236 -12.51 -5.03 5.37
CA VAL A 236 -13.93 -5.39 5.49
C VAL A 236 -14.17 -6.88 5.74
N SER A 237 -13.10 -7.66 5.87
CA SER A 237 -13.18 -9.11 6.13
C SER A 237 -14.05 -9.86 5.12
N LEU A 238 -13.89 -9.59 3.83
CA LEU A 238 -14.67 -10.21 2.76
C LEU A 238 -14.48 -11.73 2.68
N VAL A 239 -13.24 -12.18 2.98
CA VAL A 239 -12.89 -13.61 2.95
C VAL A 239 -12.14 -13.97 4.22
N PRO A 240 -12.11 -15.25 4.61
CA PRO A 240 -11.29 -15.70 5.74
C PRO A 240 -9.82 -15.32 5.57
N ILE A 241 -9.15 -14.97 6.66
CA ILE A 241 -7.77 -14.52 6.65
C ILE A 241 -6.85 -15.54 5.95
N GLU A 242 -7.04 -16.82 6.21
CA GLU A 242 -6.22 -17.91 5.66
C GLU A 242 -6.29 -18.00 4.13
N SER A 243 -7.37 -17.54 3.53
CA SER A 243 -7.57 -17.52 2.08
C SER A 243 -7.50 -16.13 1.46
N SER A 244 -7.32 -15.08 2.29
CA SER A 244 -7.40 -13.69 1.83
C SER A 244 -6.10 -13.15 1.27
N TYR A 245 -4.96 -13.73 1.64
CA TYR A 245 -3.67 -13.24 1.19
C TYR A 245 -3.16 -14.04 -0.01
N LYS A 246 -2.58 -13.33 -0.94
CA LYS A 246 -1.79 -13.88 -2.03
C LYS A 246 -0.34 -13.56 -1.81
N VAL A 247 0.48 -14.47 -2.22
CA VAL A 247 1.90 -14.23 -2.32
C VAL A 247 2.15 -13.26 -3.46
N ARG A 248 3.26 -12.56 -3.42
CA ARG A 248 3.65 -11.57 -4.41
C ARG A 248 3.38 -12.04 -5.83
N GLY A 249 2.59 -11.27 -6.57
CA GLY A 249 2.37 -11.45 -8.00
C GLY A 249 3.33 -10.62 -8.82
N GLU A 250 3.61 -11.08 -10.01
CA GLU A 250 4.43 -10.38 -11.01
C GLU A 250 3.67 -10.34 -12.34
N PHE A 251 3.33 -9.13 -12.76
CA PHE A 251 2.71 -8.89 -14.05
C PHE A 251 3.78 -8.60 -15.09
N LEU A 252 3.82 -9.43 -16.15
CA LEU A 252 4.78 -9.31 -17.22
C LEU A 252 4.17 -8.53 -18.40
N PHE A 253 4.75 -7.39 -18.72
CA PHE A 253 4.34 -6.54 -19.83
C PHE A 253 4.35 -7.29 -21.17
N HIS A 254 5.36 -8.14 -21.39
CA HIS A 254 5.61 -8.79 -22.68
C HIS A 254 4.43 -9.65 -23.15
N ASP A 255 3.85 -10.45 -22.28
CA ASP A 255 2.79 -11.41 -22.64
C ASP A 255 1.50 -11.23 -21.82
N MET A 256 1.43 -10.17 -21.03
CA MET A 256 0.28 -9.87 -20.14
C MET A 256 0.00 -10.95 -19.11
N SER A 257 0.98 -11.80 -18.79
CA SER A 257 0.82 -12.85 -17.81
C SER A 257 0.94 -12.32 -16.39
N LEU A 258 0.20 -12.91 -15.46
CA LEU A 258 0.31 -12.67 -14.03
C LEU A 258 0.74 -13.97 -13.36
N THR A 259 1.93 -13.97 -12.79
CA THR A 259 2.49 -15.13 -12.09
C THR A 259 2.62 -14.84 -10.59
N TYR A 260 2.58 -15.89 -9.77
CA TYR A 260 2.68 -15.74 -8.33
C TYR A 260 3.88 -16.49 -7.79
N LEU A 261 4.64 -15.81 -6.92
CA LEU A 261 5.69 -16.41 -6.12
C LEU A 261 5.10 -16.86 -4.79
N LYS A 262 5.32 -18.12 -4.42
CA LYS A 262 4.92 -18.63 -3.11
C LYS A 262 6.10 -18.56 -2.16
N VAL A 263 6.05 -17.65 -1.22
CA VAL A 263 7.02 -17.54 -0.13
C VAL A 263 6.42 -18.16 1.12
N LYS A 264 7.15 -19.09 1.73
CA LYS A 264 6.72 -19.71 2.99
C LYS A 264 7.23 -18.90 4.17
N LYS A 265 6.42 -18.86 5.23
CA LYS A 265 6.85 -18.34 6.52
C LYS A 265 8.04 -19.16 7.01
N ASN A 266 9.14 -18.49 7.39
CA ASN A 266 10.32 -19.16 7.93
C ASN A 266 10.13 -19.43 9.42
N PRO A 267 10.12 -20.70 9.86
CA PRO A 267 9.99 -21.03 11.29
C PRO A 267 11.08 -20.44 12.18
N ASN A 268 12.25 -20.20 11.60
CA ASN A 268 13.43 -19.64 12.30
C ASN A 268 13.58 -18.13 12.05
N CYS A 269 12.56 -17.45 11.52
CA CYS A 269 12.61 -16.02 11.31
C CYS A 269 12.76 -15.28 12.64
N PRO A 270 13.74 -14.35 12.76
CA PRO A 270 13.96 -13.62 14.01
C PRO A 270 12.80 -12.68 14.37
N ILE A 271 11.93 -12.37 13.40
CA ILE A 271 10.80 -11.44 13.58
C ILE A 271 9.47 -12.17 13.78
N CYS A 272 9.17 -13.18 12.98
CA CYS A 272 7.88 -13.87 13.01
C CYS A 272 7.96 -15.37 13.24
N GLY A 273 9.14 -15.92 13.52
CA GLY A 273 9.34 -17.35 13.81
C GLY A 273 8.78 -17.78 15.16
N GLY A 274 8.69 -19.09 15.39
CA GLY A 274 8.10 -19.69 16.60
C GLY A 274 8.70 -19.22 17.93
N ASN A 275 9.96 -18.80 17.94
CA ASN A 275 10.65 -18.30 19.13
C ASN A 275 10.37 -16.82 19.42
N ALA A 276 9.80 -16.07 18.48
CA ALA A 276 9.49 -14.65 18.65
C ALA A 276 8.33 -14.37 19.62
N PHE A 277 7.56 -15.40 19.98
CA PHE A 277 6.45 -15.28 20.94
C PHE A 277 6.86 -15.34 22.41
N ASN A 278 8.10 -15.77 22.70
CA ASN A 278 8.58 -16.00 24.07
C ASN A 278 9.33 -14.80 24.69
N GLU A 279 9.52 -13.70 23.94
CA GLU A 279 10.29 -12.53 24.40
C GLU A 279 9.44 -11.24 24.58
N THR A 280 8.11 -11.37 24.70
CA THR A 280 7.25 -10.20 24.97
C THR A 280 6.53 -10.30 26.31
#